data_fe358592105f98b2873bec2c61d3d804
#
_entry.id   fe358592105f98b2873bec2c61d3d804
#
_cell.length_a   1.000
_cell.length_b   1.000
_cell.length_c   1.000
_cell.angle_alpha   90.00
_cell.angle_beta   90.00
_cell.angle_gamma   90.00
#
_symmetry.space_group_name_H-M   'P 1'
#
loop_
_entity.id
_entity.type
_entity.pdbx_description
1 polymer ?
#
loop_
_entity_poly.entity_id
_entity_poly.type
_entity_poly.pdbx_seq_one_letter_code
_entity_poly.pdbx_strand_id
1 'polypeptide(L)'
;MDIESIQNQLFIERSEEFLKEFHMKKDEYEQLIFKDLEEFLEEKSTEYIVISPLYSSFVTRSYEYRLGVYGKYLYLSNLDKSIYRELPLMKKYITEDFATIDKYMLNHMEIEKVTDFQKKDIKYQYSLRYLMTGRLIWRGLIENFVEHINKKNGDALNDFNIVYGLYMERGEHFFSGNIV
;
A
#
# COMPACT_ATOMS: atom_id res chain seq x y z
N MET A 1 26.64 16.25 -3.92
CA MET A 1 25.59 15.22 -4.18
C MET A 1 24.26 15.98 -4.22
N ASP A 2 23.44 15.77 -5.22
CA ASP A 2 22.13 16.43 -5.30
C ASP A 2 21.10 15.73 -4.39
N ILE A 3 19.98 16.39 -4.17
CA ILE A 3 18.93 15.87 -3.27
C ILE A 3 18.33 14.56 -3.76
N GLU A 4 18.24 14.38 -5.08
CA GLU A 4 17.70 13.16 -5.68
C GLU A 4 18.59 11.95 -5.41
N SER A 5 19.90 12.11 -5.55
CA SER A 5 20.87 11.06 -5.22
C SER A 5 20.80 10.64 -3.76
N ILE A 6 20.64 11.60 -2.84
CA ILE A 6 20.45 11.31 -1.41
C ILE A 6 19.14 10.56 -1.16
N GLN A 7 18.06 10.99 -1.79
CA GLN A 7 16.77 10.30 -1.65
C GLN A 7 16.85 8.87 -2.19
N ASN A 8 17.55 8.64 -3.32
CA ASN A 8 17.73 7.32 -3.88
C ASN A 8 18.50 6.41 -2.94
N GLN A 9 19.66 6.88 -2.44
CA GLN A 9 20.47 6.10 -1.51
C GLN A 9 19.71 5.79 -0.22
N LEU A 10 19.12 6.80 0.40
CA LEU A 10 18.33 6.65 1.62
C LEU A 10 17.20 5.64 1.43
N PHE A 11 16.46 5.73 0.32
CA PHE A 11 15.35 4.81 0.04
C PHE A 11 15.83 3.36 -0.11
N ILE A 12 16.95 3.11 -0.81
CA ILE A 12 17.49 1.76 -0.98
C ILE A 12 17.81 1.15 0.39
N GLU A 13 18.56 1.87 1.22
CA GLU A 13 18.96 1.40 2.55
C GLU A 13 17.73 1.14 3.45
N ARG A 14 16.81 2.11 3.50
CA ARG A 14 15.65 2.06 4.37
C ARG A 14 14.58 1.07 3.92
N SER A 15 14.40 0.88 2.61
CA SER A 15 13.44 -0.09 2.09
C SER A 15 13.80 -1.54 2.45
N GLU A 16 15.09 -1.86 2.49
CA GLU A 16 15.54 -3.18 2.96
C GLU A 16 15.27 -3.40 4.46
N GLU A 17 15.55 -2.39 5.30
CA GLU A 17 15.25 -2.44 6.73
C GLU A 17 13.73 -2.56 6.97
N PHE A 18 12.94 -1.77 6.24
CA PHE A 18 11.50 -1.80 6.30
C PHE A 18 10.95 -3.20 5.96
N LEU A 19 11.41 -3.82 4.87
CA LEU A 19 10.98 -5.17 4.50
C LEU A 19 11.38 -6.23 5.54
N LYS A 20 12.58 -6.12 6.12
CA LYS A 20 13.00 -7.00 7.21
C LYS A 20 12.11 -6.86 8.46
N GLU A 21 11.83 -5.62 8.89
CA GLU A 21 10.93 -5.38 10.03
C GLU A 21 9.50 -5.82 9.71
N PHE A 22 9.04 -5.64 8.48
CA PHE A 22 7.73 -6.13 8.05
C PHE A 22 7.65 -7.66 8.17
N HIS A 23 8.68 -8.38 7.70
CA HIS A 23 8.70 -9.84 7.84
C HIS A 23 8.66 -10.32 9.29
N MET A 24 9.28 -9.60 10.22
CA MET A 24 9.20 -9.93 11.64
C MET A 24 7.82 -9.71 12.26
N LYS A 25 7.03 -8.79 11.69
CA LYS A 25 5.68 -8.44 12.16
C LYS A 25 4.57 -8.97 11.25
N LYS A 26 4.91 -9.83 10.30
CA LYS A 26 4.02 -10.30 9.26
C LYS A 26 2.72 -10.87 9.83
N ASP A 27 2.81 -11.69 10.87
CA ASP A 27 1.65 -12.35 11.48
C ASP A 27 0.62 -11.33 12.04
N GLU A 28 1.09 -10.19 12.58
CA GLU A 28 0.21 -9.13 13.07
C GLU A 28 -0.60 -8.49 11.92
N TYR A 29 0.08 -8.24 10.78
CA TYR A 29 -0.58 -7.69 9.59
C TYR A 29 -1.53 -8.70 8.95
N GLU A 30 -1.14 -9.97 8.88
CA GLU A 30 -1.97 -11.04 8.35
C GLU A 30 -3.27 -11.18 9.16
N GLN A 31 -3.20 -11.22 10.49
CA GLN A 31 -4.38 -11.32 11.33
C GLN A 31 -5.38 -10.18 11.08
N LEU A 32 -4.89 -8.94 10.96
CA LEU A 32 -5.74 -7.79 10.70
C LEU A 32 -6.37 -7.84 9.31
N ILE A 33 -5.53 -8.03 8.28
CA ILE A 33 -5.96 -7.97 6.88
C ILE A 33 -6.81 -9.18 6.50
N PHE A 34 -6.48 -10.38 6.99
CA PHE A 34 -7.27 -11.57 6.70
C PHE A 34 -8.68 -11.47 7.25
N LYS A 35 -8.84 -10.92 8.46
CA LYS A 35 -10.17 -10.65 9.02
C LYS A 35 -10.98 -9.73 8.10
N ASP A 36 -10.39 -8.64 7.63
CA ASP A 36 -11.08 -7.71 6.75
C ASP A 36 -11.47 -8.35 5.41
N LEU A 37 -10.56 -9.14 4.84
CA LEU A 37 -10.81 -9.82 3.57
C LEU A 37 -11.84 -10.95 3.71
N GLU A 38 -11.82 -11.70 4.83
CA GLU A 38 -12.86 -12.70 5.11
C GLU A 38 -14.24 -12.06 5.23
N GLU A 39 -14.37 -10.93 5.95
CA GLU A 39 -15.63 -10.18 6.04
C GLU A 39 -16.14 -9.72 4.66
N PHE A 40 -15.23 -9.38 3.73
CA PHE A 40 -15.61 -9.02 2.37
C PHE A 40 -16.12 -10.22 1.56
N LEU A 41 -15.54 -11.40 1.77
CA LEU A 41 -15.98 -12.62 1.09
C LEU A 41 -17.34 -13.16 1.59
N GLU A 42 -17.79 -12.73 2.77
CA GLU A 42 -19.14 -13.05 3.26
C GLU A 42 -20.25 -12.30 2.50
N GLU A 43 -19.92 -11.20 1.83
CA GLU A 43 -20.87 -10.45 1.00
C GLU A 43 -21.17 -11.21 -0.29
N LYS A 44 -22.43 -11.56 -0.51
CA LYS A 44 -22.87 -12.42 -1.64
C LYS A 44 -22.60 -11.86 -3.04
N SER A 45 -22.34 -10.58 -3.15
CA SER A 45 -22.13 -9.88 -4.42
C SER A 45 -20.65 -9.63 -4.74
N THR A 46 -19.73 -10.09 -3.89
CA THR A 46 -18.30 -9.82 -4.05
C THR A 46 -17.73 -10.60 -5.23
N GLU A 47 -17.39 -9.90 -6.31
CA GLU A 47 -16.61 -10.46 -7.43
C GLU A 47 -15.20 -9.86 -7.49
N TYR A 48 -15.04 -8.63 -6.96
CA TYR A 48 -13.75 -7.96 -6.92
C TYR A 48 -13.50 -7.33 -5.55
N ILE A 49 -12.31 -7.57 -5.03
CA ILE A 49 -11.73 -6.79 -3.94
C ILE A 49 -10.62 -5.92 -4.54
N VAL A 50 -10.73 -4.61 -4.36
CA VAL A 50 -9.77 -3.67 -4.92
C VAL A 50 -8.98 -3.02 -3.80
N ILE A 51 -7.66 -3.12 -3.87
CA ILE A 51 -6.71 -2.51 -2.96
C ILE A 51 -6.13 -1.28 -3.66
N SER A 52 -6.50 -0.10 -3.21
CA SER A 52 -6.09 1.15 -3.83
C SER A 52 -5.26 2.01 -2.87
N PRO A 53 -4.00 2.32 -3.20
CA PRO A 53 -3.27 3.34 -2.47
C PRO A 53 -3.94 4.70 -2.66
N LEU A 54 -4.06 5.47 -1.58
CA LEU A 54 -4.65 6.80 -1.62
C LEU A 54 -3.56 7.85 -1.74
N TYR A 55 -3.34 8.41 -2.91
CA TYR A 55 -2.36 9.49 -3.10
C TYR A 55 -2.60 10.70 -2.21
N SER A 56 -3.86 11.03 -1.94
CA SER A 56 -4.20 12.09 -0.98
C SER A 56 -3.68 11.81 0.43
N SER A 57 -3.61 10.53 0.83
CA SER A 57 -3.08 10.13 2.13
C SER A 57 -1.57 10.36 2.25
N PHE A 58 -0.84 10.37 1.14
CA PHE A 58 0.58 10.74 1.11
C PHE A 58 0.78 12.24 1.32
N VAL A 59 -0.15 13.08 0.84
CA VAL A 59 -0.15 14.52 1.13
C VAL A 59 -0.48 14.79 2.59
N THR A 60 -1.47 14.10 3.15
CA THR A 60 -1.89 14.22 4.55
C THR A 60 -1.02 13.44 5.53
N ARG A 61 -0.11 12.59 5.02
CA ARG A 61 0.79 11.72 5.79
C ARG A 61 0.07 10.65 6.63
N SER A 62 -1.10 10.21 6.20
CA SER A 62 -1.78 9.06 6.79
C SER A 62 -1.36 7.73 6.15
N TYR A 63 -0.89 7.75 4.90
CA TYR A 63 -0.38 6.59 4.16
C TYR A 63 -1.36 5.41 4.11
N GLU A 64 -2.61 5.73 3.77
CA GLU A 64 -3.72 4.78 3.77
C GLU A 64 -3.92 4.10 2.43
N TYR A 65 -4.40 2.89 2.53
CA TYR A 65 -4.96 2.11 1.43
C TYR A 65 -6.45 1.96 1.64
N ARG A 66 -7.20 2.07 0.55
CA ARG A 66 -8.61 1.74 0.53
C ARG A 66 -8.77 0.32 0.01
N LEU A 67 -9.46 -0.52 0.77
CA LEU A 67 -9.93 -1.82 0.35
C LEU A 67 -11.42 -1.67 0.06
N GLY A 68 -11.84 -1.99 -1.16
CA GLY A 68 -13.22 -1.82 -1.59
C GLY A 68 -13.75 -3.08 -2.27
N VAL A 69 -15.02 -3.40 -2.03
CA VAL A 69 -15.74 -4.54 -2.60
C VAL A 69 -16.60 -4.06 -3.75
N TYR A 70 -16.56 -4.78 -4.86
CA TYR A 70 -17.30 -4.47 -6.08
C TYR A 70 -17.90 -5.74 -6.68
N GLY A 71 -19.06 -5.59 -7.31
CA GLY A 71 -19.70 -6.63 -8.10
C GLY A 71 -19.11 -6.75 -9.51
N LYS A 72 -19.83 -7.47 -10.36
CA LYS A 72 -19.44 -7.93 -11.72
C LYS A 72 -18.81 -6.88 -12.64
N TYR A 73 -19.25 -5.65 -12.55
CA TYR A 73 -18.78 -4.59 -13.44
C TYR A 73 -17.68 -3.73 -12.83
N LEU A 74 -17.05 -4.22 -11.76
CA LEU A 74 -15.96 -3.53 -11.06
C LEU A 74 -16.37 -2.08 -10.73
N TYR A 75 -15.63 -1.08 -11.17
CA TYR A 75 -15.91 0.33 -10.90
C TYR A 75 -17.22 0.88 -11.48
N LEU A 76 -17.85 0.17 -12.40
CA LEU A 76 -19.18 0.50 -12.92
C LEU A 76 -20.30 -0.06 -12.02
N SER A 77 -19.97 -0.96 -11.10
CA SER A 77 -20.86 -1.40 -10.03
C SER A 77 -20.88 -0.36 -8.90
N ASN A 78 -21.94 -0.35 -8.11
CA ASN A 78 -21.90 0.39 -6.86
C ASN A 78 -20.81 -0.20 -5.96
N LEU A 79 -20.15 0.68 -5.20
CA LEU A 79 -19.25 0.25 -4.14
C LEU A 79 -20.12 -0.28 -2.99
N ASP A 80 -20.05 -1.59 -2.73
CA ASP A 80 -20.87 -2.21 -1.70
C ASP A 80 -20.33 -1.91 -0.29
N LYS A 81 -19.01 -2.03 -0.11
CA LYS A 81 -18.34 -1.79 1.18
C LYS A 81 -16.92 -1.29 0.95
N SER A 82 -16.42 -0.44 1.82
CA SER A 82 -14.98 -0.12 1.81
C SER A 82 -14.47 0.19 3.21
N ILE A 83 -13.21 -0.14 3.44
CA ILE A 83 -12.46 0.20 4.63
C ILE A 83 -11.15 0.85 4.25
N TYR A 84 -10.56 1.55 5.22
CA TYR A 84 -9.25 2.18 5.08
C TYR A 84 -8.27 1.54 6.03
N ARG A 85 -7.07 1.24 5.54
CA ARG A 85 -6.01 0.62 6.32
C ARG A 85 -4.70 1.37 6.13
N GLU A 86 -4.11 1.79 7.22
CA GLU A 86 -2.73 2.24 7.27
C GLU A 86 -1.81 1.01 7.27
N LEU A 87 -0.58 1.20 6.76
CA LEU A 87 0.55 0.33 7.09
C LEU A 87 1.42 1.08 8.11
N PRO A 88 1.23 0.85 9.43
CA PRO A 88 1.87 1.67 10.48
C PRO A 88 3.38 1.74 10.36
N LEU A 89 3.99 0.64 9.90
CA LEU A 89 5.42 0.57 9.66
C LEU A 89 5.85 1.53 8.55
N MET A 90 5.07 1.65 7.47
CA MET A 90 5.34 2.61 6.38
C MET A 90 5.36 4.05 6.92
N LYS A 91 4.40 4.41 7.74
CA LYS A 91 4.31 5.73 8.37
C LYS A 91 5.53 6.03 9.25
N LYS A 92 5.97 5.05 10.05
CA LYS A 92 7.18 5.14 10.87
C LYS A 92 8.40 5.48 10.01
N TYR A 93 8.68 4.64 9.00
CA TYR A 93 9.87 4.77 8.16
C TYR A 93 9.88 6.08 7.37
N ILE A 94 8.79 6.44 6.71
CA ILE A 94 8.71 7.70 5.95
C ILE A 94 8.91 8.92 6.88
N THR A 95 8.39 8.87 8.12
CA THR A 95 8.55 9.97 9.07
C THR A 95 10.01 10.13 9.53
N GLU A 96 10.70 9.03 9.81
CA GLU A 96 12.12 9.02 10.16
C GLU A 96 12.99 9.52 9.00
N ASP A 97 12.69 9.08 7.77
CA ASP A 97 13.39 9.50 6.57
C ASP A 97 13.20 10.99 6.28
N PHE A 98 12.03 11.53 6.55
CA PHE A 98 11.79 12.97 6.43
C PHE A 98 12.70 13.79 7.36
N ALA A 99 12.97 13.30 8.58
CA ALA A 99 13.91 13.96 9.48
C ALA A 99 15.33 13.96 8.92
N THR A 100 15.74 12.86 8.26
CA THR A 100 17.05 12.74 7.59
C THR A 100 17.14 13.70 6.40
N ILE A 101 16.09 13.77 5.57
CA ILE A 101 16.01 14.69 4.42
C ILE A 101 16.05 16.15 4.90
N ASP A 102 15.32 16.50 5.96
CA ASP A 102 15.34 17.84 6.54
C ASP A 102 16.75 18.22 7.01
N LYS A 103 17.42 17.32 7.73
CA LYS A 103 18.79 17.55 8.20
C LYS A 103 19.77 17.75 7.02
N TYR A 104 19.60 16.96 5.96
CA TYR A 104 20.43 17.14 4.77
C TYR A 104 20.19 18.51 4.11
N MET A 105 18.93 18.89 3.91
CA MET A 105 18.59 20.20 3.33
C MET A 105 19.18 21.35 4.15
N LEU A 106 19.09 21.26 5.48
CA LEU A 106 19.65 22.26 6.39
C LEU A 106 21.17 22.43 6.25
N ASN A 107 21.90 21.33 6.05
CA ASN A 107 23.36 21.34 6.06
C ASN A 107 23.99 21.62 4.69
N HIS A 108 23.30 21.36 3.59
CA HIS A 108 23.91 21.32 2.26
C HIS A 108 23.20 22.19 1.20
N MET A 109 22.04 22.72 1.52
CA MET A 109 21.33 23.62 0.62
C MET A 109 21.38 25.04 1.16
N GLU A 110 21.48 26.02 0.27
CA GLU A 110 21.28 27.42 0.65
C GLU A 110 19.80 27.59 1.03
N ILE A 111 19.50 27.42 2.34
CA ILE A 111 18.15 27.33 2.88
C ILE A 111 17.26 28.49 2.45
N GLU A 112 17.85 29.67 2.29
CA GLU A 112 17.16 30.89 1.85
C GLU A 112 16.60 30.78 0.43
N LYS A 113 17.08 29.81 -0.38
CA LYS A 113 16.62 29.61 -1.75
C LYS A 113 15.59 28.49 -1.90
N VAL A 114 15.37 27.66 -0.88
CA VAL A 114 14.41 26.54 -0.93
C VAL A 114 13.11 26.95 -0.25
N THR A 115 12.06 27.13 -1.03
CA THR A 115 10.74 27.49 -0.52
C THR A 115 10.11 26.34 0.27
N ASP A 116 9.19 26.64 1.16
CA ASP A 116 8.44 25.61 1.90
C ASP A 116 7.63 24.68 0.99
N PHE A 117 7.20 25.20 -0.15
CA PHE A 117 6.54 24.38 -1.16
C PHE A 117 7.49 23.33 -1.74
N GLN A 118 8.70 23.72 -2.12
CA GLN A 118 9.72 22.80 -2.64
C GLN A 118 10.11 21.73 -1.60
N LYS A 119 10.24 22.11 -0.33
CA LYS A 119 10.50 21.15 0.76
C LYS A 119 9.38 20.12 0.89
N LYS A 120 8.12 20.56 0.81
CA LYS A 120 6.97 19.68 0.84
C LYS A 120 6.91 18.75 -0.37
N ASP A 121 7.20 19.28 -1.56
CA ASP A 121 7.23 18.50 -2.79
C ASP A 121 8.33 17.45 -2.76
N ILE A 122 9.55 17.78 -2.36
CA ILE A 122 10.65 16.84 -2.16
C ILE A 122 10.23 15.66 -1.28
N LYS A 123 9.60 15.95 -0.12
CA LYS A 123 9.12 14.91 0.80
C LYS A 123 7.98 14.07 0.21
N TYR A 124 7.06 14.73 -0.49
CA TYR A 124 5.98 14.03 -1.16
C TYR A 124 6.51 13.06 -2.21
N GLN A 125 7.38 13.51 -3.12
CA GLN A 125 8.01 12.66 -4.13
C GLN A 125 8.80 11.51 -3.52
N TYR A 126 9.51 11.76 -2.41
CA TYR A 126 10.19 10.70 -1.67
C TYR A 126 9.19 9.66 -1.13
N SER A 127 8.11 10.10 -0.50
CA SER A 127 7.13 9.19 0.09
C SER A 127 6.44 8.29 -0.95
N LEU A 128 6.25 8.78 -2.18
CA LEU A 128 5.67 7.99 -3.26
C LEU A 128 6.52 6.76 -3.64
N ARG A 129 7.83 6.77 -3.35
CA ARG A 129 8.69 5.59 -3.57
C ARG A 129 8.25 4.40 -2.73
N TYR A 130 7.70 4.64 -1.54
CA TYR A 130 7.14 3.61 -0.69
C TYR A 130 5.88 2.95 -1.24
N LEU A 131 5.23 3.51 -2.27
CA LEU A 131 4.12 2.84 -2.97
C LEU A 131 4.55 1.52 -3.60
N MET A 132 5.76 1.46 -4.17
CA MET A 132 6.29 0.23 -4.75
C MET A 132 6.54 -0.83 -3.68
N THR A 133 7.10 -0.42 -2.53
CA THR A 133 7.32 -1.31 -1.39
C THR A 133 5.97 -1.78 -0.81
N GLY A 134 5.01 -0.87 -0.68
CA GLY A 134 3.65 -1.20 -0.26
C GLY A 134 2.97 -2.20 -1.20
N ARG A 135 3.16 -2.08 -2.51
CA ARG A 135 2.66 -3.05 -3.49
C ARG A 135 3.22 -4.46 -3.25
N LEU A 136 4.52 -4.58 -2.99
CA LEU A 136 5.16 -5.87 -2.70
C LEU A 136 4.60 -6.49 -1.42
N ILE A 137 4.39 -5.68 -0.38
CA ILE A 137 3.78 -6.10 0.89
C ILE A 137 2.38 -6.62 0.65
N TRP A 138 1.53 -5.85 -0.03
CA TRP A 138 0.16 -6.26 -0.32
C TRP A 138 0.10 -7.53 -1.14
N ARG A 139 0.99 -7.69 -2.15
CA ARG A 139 1.08 -8.93 -2.91
C ARG A 139 1.36 -10.12 -1.99
N GLY A 140 2.38 -10.04 -1.13
CA GLY A 140 2.72 -11.13 -0.21
C GLY A 140 1.60 -11.44 0.79
N LEU A 141 0.89 -10.42 1.30
CA LEU A 141 -0.28 -10.62 2.17
C LEU A 141 -1.41 -11.34 1.44
N ILE A 142 -1.69 -10.97 0.18
CA ILE A 142 -2.75 -11.60 -0.61
C ILE A 142 -2.40 -13.04 -0.99
N GLU A 143 -1.17 -13.32 -1.38
CA GLU A 143 -0.71 -14.70 -1.65
C GLU A 143 -0.93 -15.60 -0.42
N ASN A 144 -0.55 -15.13 0.77
CA ASN A 144 -0.76 -15.87 2.02
C ASN A 144 -2.25 -15.97 2.40
N PHE A 145 -3.04 -14.93 2.14
CA PHE A 145 -4.48 -14.98 2.35
C PHE A 145 -5.15 -16.04 1.49
N VAL A 146 -4.80 -16.12 0.21
CA VAL A 146 -5.32 -17.15 -0.71
C VAL A 146 -4.96 -18.55 -0.22
N GLU A 147 -3.71 -18.76 0.22
CA GLU A 147 -3.32 -20.03 0.81
C GLU A 147 -4.09 -20.37 2.09
N HIS A 148 -4.29 -19.37 2.97
CA HIS A 148 -5.05 -19.52 4.21
C HIS A 148 -6.48 -19.98 3.93
N ILE A 149 -7.15 -19.31 3.00
CA ILE A 149 -8.52 -19.61 2.65
C ILE A 149 -8.65 -20.97 1.95
N ASN A 150 -7.75 -21.31 1.04
CA ASN A 150 -7.75 -22.62 0.38
C ASN A 150 -7.60 -23.77 1.39
N LYS A 151 -6.79 -23.60 2.43
CA LYS A 151 -6.67 -24.56 3.53
C LYS A 151 -7.96 -24.69 4.36
N LYS A 152 -8.71 -23.59 4.53
CA LYS A 152 -9.93 -23.52 5.36
C LYS A 152 -11.15 -24.08 4.63
N ASN A 153 -11.32 -23.80 3.35
CA ASN A 153 -12.55 -24.04 2.60
C ASN A 153 -12.43 -25.05 1.45
N GLY A 154 -11.21 -25.57 1.19
CA GLY A 154 -10.96 -26.37 -0.01
C GLY A 154 -11.06 -25.52 -1.28
N ASP A 155 -11.20 -26.18 -2.45
CA ASP A 155 -11.23 -25.50 -3.75
C ASP A 155 -12.49 -24.64 -4.02
N ALA A 156 -13.31 -24.37 -3.01
CA ALA A 156 -14.59 -23.66 -3.14
C ALA A 156 -14.47 -22.13 -3.34
N LEU A 157 -13.24 -21.61 -3.48
CA LEU A 157 -12.96 -20.16 -3.57
C LEU A 157 -12.72 -19.64 -4.98
N ASN A 158 -13.58 -20.03 -5.91
CA ASN A 158 -13.27 -19.79 -7.32
C ASN A 158 -13.90 -18.52 -7.92
N ASP A 159 -14.63 -17.71 -7.14
CA ASP A 159 -15.52 -16.72 -7.74
C ASP A 159 -15.16 -15.24 -7.46
N PHE A 160 -13.96 -14.94 -7.00
CA PHE A 160 -13.57 -13.54 -6.77
C PHE A 160 -12.17 -13.21 -7.30
N ASN A 161 -11.93 -11.92 -7.51
CA ASN A 161 -10.64 -11.39 -7.93
C ASN A 161 -10.13 -10.38 -6.91
N ILE A 162 -8.81 -10.34 -6.70
CA ILE A 162 -8.16 -9.28 -5.93
C ILE A 162 -7.27 -8.46 -6.87
N VAL A 163 -7.54 -7.17 -6.93
CA VAL A 163 -6.87 -6.23 -7.83
C VAL A 163 -6.18 -5.15 -7.00
N TYR A 164 -4.93 -4.86 -7.32
CA TYR A 164 -4.18 -3.74 -6.77
C TYR A 164 -4.03 -2.65 -7.82
N GLY A 165 -4.35 -1.42 -7.48
CA GLY A 165 -4.18 -0.30 -8.40
C GLY A 165 -4.90 0.96 -7.95
N LEU A 166 -4.71 2.03 -8.71
CA LEU A 166 -5.41 3.29 -8.47
C LEU A 166 -6.88 3.16 -8.88
N TYR A 167 -7.72 3.91 -8.18
CA TYR A 167 -9.15 3.95 -8.49
C TYR A 167 -9.39 4.37 -9.94
N MET A 168 -10.17 3.59 -10.67
CA MET A 168 -10.49 3.77 -12.09
C MET A 168 -9.31 3.69 -13.08
N GLU A 169 -8.13 3.26 -12.63
CA GLU A 169 -6.99 2.97 -13.49
C GLU A 169 -6.84 1.47 -13.74
N ARG A 170 -5.95 1.12 -14.67
CA ARG A 170 -5.63 -0.28 -14.95
C ARG A 170 -4.94 -0.90 -13.74
N GLY A 171 -5.67 -1.74 -13.00
CA GLY A 171 -5.13 -2.47 -11.85
C GLY A 171 -4.33 -3.70 -12.25
N GLU A 172 -3.50 -4.16 -11.32
CA GLU A 172 -2.80 -5.43 -11.41
C GLU A 172 -3.59 -6.50 -10.65
N HIS A 173 -3.83 -7.65 -11.29
CA HIS A 173 -4.44 -8.79 -10.62
C HIS A 173 -3.41 -9.45 -9.69
N PHE A 174 -3.68 -9.43 -8.39
CA PHE A 174 -2.93 -10.19 -7.38
C PHE A 174 -3.47 -11.60 -7.24
N PHE A 175 -4.76 -11.77 -7.44
CA PHE A 175 -5.42 -13.06 -7.49
C PHE A 175 -6.57 -13.02 -8.50
N SER A 176 -6.71 -14.08 -9.27
CA SER A 176 -7.87 -14.31 -10.15
C SER A 176 -8.43 -15.68 -9.86
N GLY A 177 -9.66 -15.72 -9.36
CA GLY A 177 -10.45 -16.93 -9.28
C GLY A 177 -10.88 -17.40 -10.67
N ASN A 178 -11.29 -18.64 -10.80
CA ASN A 178 -11.86 -19.17 -12.03
C ASN A 178 -13.26 -18.57 -12.25
N ILE A 179 -13.32 -17.39 -12.86
CA ILE A 179 -14.58 -16.91 -13.43
C ILE A 179 -14.74 -17.63 -14.77
N VAL A 180 -15.60 -18.64 -14.81
CA VAL A 180 -16.04 -19.32 -16.04
C VAL A 180 -17.00 -18.41 -16.79
#